data_14437f5ec3e737431010e2cd4e5fc1ed
#
_entry.id   14437f5ec3e737431010e2cd4e5fc1ed
#
_cell.length_a   1.000
_cell.length_b   1.000
_cell.length_c   1.000
_cell.angle_alpha   90.00
_cell.angle_beta   90.00
_cell.angle_gamma   90.00
#
_symmetry.space_group_name_H-M   'P 1'
#
loop_
_entity.id
_entity.type
_entity.pdbx_description
1 polymer ?
#
loop_
_entity_poly.entity_id
_entity_poly.type
_entity_poly.pdbx_seq_one_letter_code
_entity_poly.pdbx_strand_id
1 'polypeptide(L)'
;MFKININIEGGRWKTKVPKIEKILSKNFKSTFSNLKKFHHKNLEMSVLLTDKKNMKILNKKFRKTFKDTDVLSFPNYEKKFFLTKITNNYLYLGDLALSYDYIIKQKINFLDYLNKIFIHGCLHLVGYEHNNEKNFKKMNLLEKKIISKI
;
A
#
# COMPACT_ATOMS: atom_id res chain seq x y z
N MET A 1 -12.27 12.75 3.91
CA MET A 1 -12.43 11.55 4.76
C MET A 1 -11.60 10.40 4.19
N PHE A 2 -11.00 9.63 5.08
CA PHE A 2 -10.20 8.48 4.71
C PHE A 2 -10.80 7.22 5.32
N LYS A 3 -11.15 6.24 4.49
CA LYS A 3 -11.71 4.97 4.93
C LYS A 3 -10.81 3.82 4.47
N ILE A 4 -10.35 3.01 5.41
CA ILE A 4 -9.57 1.82 5.11
C ILE A 4 -10.30 0.59 5.63
N ASN A 5 -10.48 -0.40 4.77
CA ASN A 5 -11.08 -1.68 5.13
C ASN A 5 -9.96 -2.69 5.31
N ILE A 6 -9.82 -3.25 6.50
CA ILE A 6 -8.74 -4.18 6.81
C ILE A 6 -9.34 -5.55 7.09
N ASN A 7 -8.87 -6.56 6.35
CA ASN A 7 -9.24 -7.96 6.53
C ASN A 7 -7.98 -8.76 6.84
N ILE A 8 -8.04 -9.62 7.85
CA ILE A 8 -6.91 -10.45 8.27
C ILE A 8 -7.24 -11.91 7.99
N GLU A 9 -6.46 -12.53 7.10
CA GLU A 9 -6.61 -13.92 6.69
C GLU A 9 -5.27 -14.64 6.75
N GLY A 10 -4.82 -14.97 7.96
CA GLY A 10 -3.54 -15.62 8.20
C GLY A 10 -2.45 -14.67 8.66
N GLY A 11 -1.44 -15.21 9.34
CA GLY A 11 -0.36 -14.44 9.94
C GLY A 11 -0.70 -13.96 11.35
N ARG A 12 0.34 -13.58 12.08
CA ARG A 12 0.21 -13.12 13.49
C ARG A 12 0.26 -11.59 13.58
N TRP A 13 -0.47 -10.92 12.74
CA TRP A 13 -0.43 -9.47 12.62
C TRP A 13 -0.72 -8.73 13.92
N LYS A 14 -1.83 -9.07 14.59
CA LYS A 14 -2.23 -8.39 15.82
C LYS A 14 -1.35 -8.75 17.02
N THR A 15 -0.73 -9.92 17.01
CA THR A 15 0.24 -10.29 18.03
C THR A 15 1.52 -9.47 17.86
N LYS A 16 1.98 -9.31 16.62
CA LYS A 16 3.20 -8.57 16.32
C LYS A 16 3.00 -7.06 16.42
N VAL A 17 1.86 -6.55 15.96
CA VAL A 17 1.51 -5.13 15.97
C VAL A 17 0.08 -4.99 16.48
N PRO A 18 -0.14 -4.91 17.80
CA PRO A 18 -1.50 -4.87 18.37
C PRO A 18 -2.41 -3.77 17.82
N LYS A 19 -1.84 -2.62 17.46
CA LYS A 19 -2.60 -1.47 16.94
C LYS A 19 -2.47 -1.32 15.42
N ILE A 20 -2.31 -2.43 14.70
CA ILE A 20 -2.03 -2.40 13.26
C ILE A 20 -3.07 -1.62 12.46
N GLU A 21 -4.35 -1.77 12.78
CA GLU A 21 -5.42 -1.07 12.06
C GLU A 21 -5.28 0.45 12.19
N LYS A 22 -4.98 0.92 13.39
CA LYS A 22 -4.76 2.33 13.68
C LYS A 22 -3.52 2.87 12.97
N ILE A 23 -2.44 2.09 12.93
CA ILE A 23 -1.20 2.45 12.26
C ILE A 23 -1.41 2.56 10.75
N LEU A 24 -2.07 1.60 10.13
CA LEU A 24 -2.33 1.62 8.70
C LEU A 24 -3.28 2.76 8.32
N SER A 25 -4.29 3.05 9.14
CA SER A 25 -5.17 4.20 8.93
C SER A 25 -4.40 5.52 8.96
N LYS A 26 -3.50 5.68 9.90
CA LYS A 26 -2.63 6.85 10.01
C LYS A 26 -1.72 6.98 8.79
N ASN A 27 -1.12 5.89 8.36
CA ASN A 27 -0.22 5.87 7.20
C ASN A 27 -0.98 6.19 5.91
N PHE A 28 -2.20 5.68 5.77
CA PHE A 28 -3.07 6.01 4.64
C PHE A 28 -3.33 7.51 4.58
N LYS A 29 -3.78 8.07 5.68
CA LYS A 29 -4.04 9.52 5.79
C LYS A 29 -2.78 10.34 5.49
N SER A 30 -1.64 9.96 6.07
CA SER A 30 -0.37 10.66 5.86
C SER A 30 0.05 10.63 4.40
N THR A 31 -0.08 9.47 3.75
CA THR A 31 0.30 9.32 2.34
C THR A 31 -0.48 10.30 1.47
N PHE A 32 -1.79 10.28 1.55
CA PHE A 32 -2.63 11.06 0.63
C PHE A 32 -2.78 12.53 1.01
N SER A 33 -2.53 12.90 2.26
CA SER A 33 -2.42 14.31 2.66
C SER A 33 -1.20 15.00 2.06
N ASN A 34 -0.19 14.25 1.66
CA ASN A 34 1.00 14.76 0.99
C ASN A 34 0.85 14.88 -0.54
N LEU A 35 -0.29 14.49 -1.08
CA LEU A 35 -0.55 14.52 -2.53
C LEU A 35 -1.68 15.51 -2.84
N LYS A 36 -1.32 16.66 -3.40
CA LYS A 36 -2.26 17.78 -3.63
C LYS A 36 -3.51 17.39 -4.42
N LYS A 37 -3.36 16.51 -5.40
CA LYS A 37 -4.49 16.09 -6.25
C LYS A 37 -5.61 15.37 -5.48
N PHE A 38 -5.34 14.89 -4.27
CA PHE A 38 -6.32 14.21 -3.44
C PHE A 38 -6.85 15.07 -2.29
N HIS A 39 -6.40 16.31 -2.18
CA HIS A 39 -6.92 17.22 -1.15
C HIS A 39 -8.43 17.41 -1.33
N HIS A 40 -9.16 17.40 -0.22
CA HIS A 40 -10.62 17.53 -0.17
C HIS A 40 -11.40 16.37 -0.83
N LYS A 41 -10.72 15.26 -1.11
CA LYS A 41 -11.36 14.05 -1.63
C LYS A 41 -11.71 13.09 -0.50
N ASN A 42 -12.76 12.30 -0.71
CA ASN A 42 -13.08 11.16 0.12
C ASN A 42 -12.42 9.93 -0.50
N LEU A 43 -11.48 9.32 0.22
CA LEU A 43 -10.70 8.20 -0.29
C LEU A 43 -10.99 6.94 0.50
N GLU A 44 -11.11 5.84 -0.22
CA GLU A 44 -11.29 4.51 0.37
C GLU A 44 -10.33 3.53 -0.28
N MET A 45 -9.82 2.58 0.51
CA MET A 45 -9.03 1.46 0.03
C MET A 45 -9.25 0.25 0.92
N SER A 46 -8.86 -0.93 0.46
CA SER A 46 -8.91 -2.15 1.23
C SER A 46 -7.54 -2.79 1.34
N VAL A 47 -7.29 -3.44 2.47
CA VAL A 47 -6.03 -4.14 2.74
C VAL A 47 -6.31 -5.55 3.22
N LEU A 48 -5.71 -6.52 2.59
CA LEU A 48 -5.67 -7.90 3.04
C LEU A 48 -4.33 -8.15 3.74
N LEU A 49 -4.37 -8.42 5.03
CA LEU A 49 -3.22 -8.85 5.82
C LEU A 49 -3.24 -10.37 5.84
N THR A 50 -2.26 -11.01 5.20
CA THR A 50 -2.31 -12.44 4.98
C THR A 50 -0.94 -13.11 5.20
N ASP A 51 -0.82 -14.38 4.79
CA ASP A 51 0.37 -15.19 4.97
C ASP A 51 1.01 -15.60 3.64
N LYS A 52 2.13 -16.31 3.73
CA LYS A 52 2.89 -16.80 2.57
C LYS A 52 2.04 -17.65 1.63
N LYS A 53 1.24 -18.56 2.18
CA LYS A 53 0.42 -19.47 1.37
C LYS A 53 -0.57 -18.71 0.49
N ASN A 54 -1.33 -17.81 1.09
CA ASN A 54 -2.31 -17.01 0.37
C ASN A 54 -1.64 -16.04 -0.59
N MET A 55 -0.50 -15.47 -0.20
CA MET A 55 0.24 -14.55 -1.05
C MET A 55 0.76 -15.21 -2.33
N LYS A 56 1.25 -16.46 -2.23
CA LYS A 56 1.67 -17.25 -3.39
C LYS A 56 0.50 -17.50 -4.34
N ILE A 57 -0.67 -17.80 -3.80
CA ILE A 57 -1.89 -18.04 -4.60
C ILE A 57 -2.29 -16.78 -5.35
N LEU A 58 -2.32 -15.63 -4.65
CA LEU A 58 -2.66 -14.34 -5.26
C LEU A 58 -1.64 -13.93 -6.34
N ASN A 59 -0.37 -14.12 -6.06
CA ASN A 59 0.70 -13.77 -6.98
C ASN A 59 0.63 -14.62 -8.26
N LYS A 60 0.35 -15.91 -8.12
CA LYS A 60 0.13 -16.81 -9.27
C LYS A 60 -1.08 -16.37 -10.09
N LYS A 61 -2.20 -16.07 -9.42
CA LYS A 61 -3.45 -15.71 -10.09
C LYS A 61 -3.33 -14.40 -10.88
N PHE A 62 -2.70 -13.37 -10.28
CA PHE A 62 -2.69 -12.02 -10.84
C PHE A 62 -1.38 -11.62 -11.49
N ARG A 63 -0.26 -12.27 -11.16
CA ARG A 63 1.08 -11.97 -11.71
C ARG A 63 1.71 -13.18 -12.40
N LYS A 64 1.01 -14.32 -12.42
CA LYS A 64 1.46 -15.59 -13.03
C LYS A 64 2.76 -16.14 -12.44
N THR A 65 3.06 -15.78 -11.20
CA THR A 65 4.27 -16.20 -10.48
C THR A 65 3.87 -16.80 -9.14
N PHE A 66 4.15 -18.10 -8.93
CA PHE A 66 3.87 -18.79 -7.67
C PHE A 66 5.00 -18.54 -6.68
N LYS A 67 5.01 -17.35 -6.08
CA LYS A 67 6.08 -16.88 -5.20
C LYS A 67 5.53 -15.93 -4.15
N ASP A 68 6.09 -15.98 -2.93
CA ASP A 68 5.79 -15.00 -1.90
C ASP A 68 6.41 -13.65 -2.26
N THR A 69 5.76 -12.57 -1.83
CA THR A 69 6.26 -11.21 -1.98
C THR A 69 5.74 -10.37 -0.82
N ASP A 70 6.32 -9.21 -0.59
CA ASP A 70 5.91 -8.35 0.53
C ASP A 70 4.55 -7.72 0.33
N VAL A 71 4.28 -7.15 -0.86
CA VAL A 71 3.05 -6.45 -1.17
C VAL A 71 2.61 -6.70 -2.61
N LEU A 72 1.30 -6.83 -2.80
CA LEU A 72 0.66 -6.80 -4.12
C LEU A 72 -0.32 -5.64 -4.13
N SER A 73 -0.29 -4.85 -5.19
CA SER A 73 -1.18 -3.71 -5.39
C SER A 73 -2.13 -3.96 -6.54
N PHE A 74 -3.42 -3.74 -6.30
CA PHE A 74 -4.50 -3.94 -7.28
C PHE A 74 -5.24 -2.62 -7.46
N PRO A 75 -4.76 -1.71 -8.36
CA PRO A 75 -5.38 -0.41 -8.58
C PRO A 75 -6.78 -0.54 -9.14
N ASN A 76 -7.69 0.33 -8.68
CA ASN A 76 -9.05 0.41 -9.23
C ASN A 76 -9.10 1.27 -10.50
N TYR A 77 -8.14 2.18 -10.68
CA TYR A 77 -8.06 3.08 -11.84
C TYR A 77 -6.75 2.86 -12.58
N GLU A 78 -6.78 3.02 -13.92
CA GLU A 78 -5.57 3.01 -14.72
C GLU A 78 -4.71 4.24 -14.43
N LYS A 79 -3.40 4.15 -14.66
CA LYS A 79 -2.45 5.23 -14.43
C LYS A 79 -2.88 6.55 -15.10
N LYS A 80 -3.37 6.48 -16.33
CA LYS A 80 -3.79 7.67 -17.08
C LYS A 80 -4.89 8.48 -16.40
N PHE A 81 -5.73 7.82 -15.58
CA PHE A 81 -6.76 8.50 -14.79
C PHE A 81 -6.16 9.59 -13.89
N PHE A 82 -4.98 9.32 -13.31
CA PHE A 82 -4.32 10.23 -12.39
C PHE A 82 -3.48 11.31 -13.08
N LEU A 83 -3.34 11.23 -14.40
CA LEU A 83 -2.60 12.23 -15.19
C LEU A 83 -3.47 13.42 -15.58
N THR A 84 -4.79 13.30 -15.43
CA THR A 84 -5.76 14.36 -15.72
C THR A 84 -6.35 14.89 -14.43
N LYS A 85 -7.11 16.00 -14.53
CA LYS A 85 -7.81 16.56 -13.36
C LYS A 85 -8.85 15.58 -12.86
N ILE A 86 -8.82 15.27 -11.56
CA ILE A 86 -9.78 14.39 -10.92
C ILE A 86 -10.97 15.21 -10.45
N THR A 87 -12.14 14.96 -11.04
CA THR A 87 -13.39 15.68 -10.70
C THR A 87 -14.24 14.92 -9.67
N ASN A 88 -13.99 13.63 -9.47
CA ASN A 88 -14.71 12.82 -8.50
C ASN A 88 -14.47 13.32 -7.07
N ASN A 89 -15.52 13.39 -6.26
CA ASN A 89 -15.39 13.71 -4.83
C ASN A 89 -15.04 12.48 -3.99
N TYR A 90 -15.35 11.29 -4.50
CA TYR A 90 -15.07 10.02 -3.85
C TYR A 90 -14.30 9.12 -4.81
N LEU A 91 -13.25 8.44 -4.29
CA LEU A 91 -12.45 7.48 -5.04
C LEU A 91 -12.22 6.22 -4.20
N TYR A 92 -12.54 5.06 -4.77
CA TYR A 92 -12.05 3.79 -4.26
C TYR A 92 -10.73 3.48 -4.96
N LEU A 93 -9.63 3.57 -4.23
CA LEU A 93 -8.29 3.53 -4.84
C LEU A 93 -7.87 2.12 -5.27
N GLY A 94 -8.35 1.11 -4.58
CA GLY A 94 -8.01 -0.28 -4.87
C GLY A 94 -7.63 -1.07 -3.63
N ASP A 95 -6.94 -2.19 -3.85
CA ASP A 95 -6.62 -3.16 -2.81
C ASP A 95 -5.12 -3.40 -2.70
N LEU A 96 -4.65 -3.60 -1.47
CA LEU A 96 -3.30 -4.11 -1.19
C LEU A 96 -3.40 -5.47 -0.51
N ALA A 97 -2.46 -6.36 -0.79
CA ALA A 97 -2.25 -7.57 -0.01
C ALA A 97 -0.82 -7.57 0.53
N LEU A 98 -0.66 -7.87 1.81
CA LEU A 98 0.63 -7.88 2.50
C LEU A 98 0.90 -9.26 3.10
N SER A 99 2.14 -9.77 2.95
CA SER A 99 2.56 -11.07 3.47
C SER A 99 3.29 -10.93 4.80
N TYR A 100 2.69 -11.48 5.87
CA TYR A 100 3.32 -11.53 7.18
C TYR A 100 4.66 -12.26 7.14
N ASP A 101 4.70 -13.43 6.51
CA ASP A 101 5.90 -14.27 6.48
C ASP A 101 7.06 -13.61 5.76
N TYR A 102 6.78 -12.88 4.69
CA TYR A 102 7.80 -12.14 3.97
C TYR A 102 8.40 -11.03 4.83
N ILE A 103 7.55 -10.25 5.50
CA ILE A 103 7.97 -9.12 6.31
C ILE A 103 8.77 -9.57 7.54
N ILE A 104 8.30 -10.62 8.23
CA ILE A 104 8.94 -11.10 9.47
C ILE A 104 10.35 -11.64 9.21
N LYS A 105 10.64 -12.11 8.00
CA LYS A 105 11.97 -12.63 7.62
C LYS A 105 12.98 -11.51 7.35
N GLN A 106 12.55 -10.27 7.20
CA GLN A 106 13.47 -9.19 6.90
C GLN A 106 14.34 -8.84 8.11
N LYS A 107 15.57 -8.39 7.85
CA LYS A 107 16.56 -8.06 8.89
C LYS A 107 16.35 -6.66 9.48
N ILE A 108 15.30 -5.97 9.10
CA ILE A 108 14.94 -4.66 9.66
C ILE A 108 13.72 -4.79 10.55
N ASN A 109 13.48 -3.79 11.38
CA ASN A 109 12.33 -3.75 12.27
C ASN A 109 11.03 -3.99 11.50
N PHE A 110 10.16 -4.86 12.03
CA PHE A 110 8.90 -5.24 11.38
C PHE A 110 8.03 -4.03 11.06
N LEU A 111 7.85 -3.15 12.03
CA LEU A 111 6.99 -1.97 11.85
C LEU A 111 7.57 -1.00 10.81
N ASP A 112 8.88 -0.79 10.82
CA ASP A 112 9.54 0.06 9.83
C ASP A 112 9.37 -0.47 8.42
N TYR A 113 9.53 -1.79 8.24
CA TYR A 113 9.32 -2.43 6.95
C TYR A 113 7.85 -2.32 6.52
N LEU A 114 6.93 -2.62 7.44
CA LEU A 114 5.49 -2.53 7.19
C LEU A 114 5.09 -1.13 6.72
N ASN A 115 5.54 -0.10 7.42
CA ASN A 115 5.24 1.29 7.06
C ASN A 115 5.73 1.60 5.65
N LYS A 116 6.95 1.20 5.35
CA LYS A 116 7.58 1.45 4.04
C LYS A 116 6.81 0.78 2.90
N ILE A 117 6.53 -0.50 3.01
CA ILE A 117 5.85 -1.22 1.91
C ILE A 117 4.38 -0.84 1.78
N PHE A 118 3.72 -0.49 2.88
CA PHE A 118 2.35 -0.02 2.83
C PHE A 118 2.26 1.30 2.06
N ILE A 119 3.11 2.26 2.38
CA ILE A 119 3.17 3.54 1.68
C ILE A 119 3.53 3.34 0.20
N HIS A 120 4.52 2.50 -0.06
CA HIS A 120 4.91 2.11 -1.42
C HIS A 120 3.74 1.54 -2.22
N GLY A 121 2.98 0.63 -1.62
CA GLY A 121 1.79 0.04 -2.22
C GLY A 121 0.70 1.08 -2.49
N CYS A 122 0.46 1.99 -1.54
CA CYS A 122 -0.50 3.09 -1.73
C CYS A 122 -0.13 3.97 -2.93
N LEU A 123 1.15 4.30 -3.10
CA LEU A 123 1.61 5.10 -4.22
C LEU A 123 1.42 4.38 -5.56
N HIS A 124 1.64 3.06 -5.58
CA HIS A 124 1.34 2.27 -6.79
C HIS A 124 -0.14 2.30 -7.15
N LEU A 125 -1.05 2.32 -6.16
CA LEU A 125 -2.49 2.40 -6.43
C LEU A 125 -2.87 3.66 -7.23
N VAL A 126 -2.10 4.72 -7.10
CA VAL A 126 -2.40 5.99 -7.78
C VAL A 126 -1.41 6.31 -8.90
N GLY A 127 -0.76 5.29 -9.44
CA GLY A 127 -0.01 5.39 -10.69
C GLY A 127 1.47 5.65 -10.57
N TYR A 128 2.03 5.79 -9.37
CA TYR A 128 3.48 5.91 -9.23
C TYR A 128 4.14 4.57 -9.57
N GLU A 129 5.24 4.64 -10.31
CA GLU A 129 5.97 3.46 -10.77
C GLU A 129 7.47 3.65 -10.52
N HIS A 130 8.23 2.53 -10.55
CA HIS A 130 9.68 2.54 -10.43
C HIS A 130 10.35 1.77 -11.58
N ASN A 131 9.70 1.81 -12.75
CA ASN A 131 10.10 1.06 -13.95
C ASN A 131 11.31 1.66 -14.70
N ASN A 132 11.73 2.86 -14.35
CA ASN A 132 12.94 3.49 -14.87
C ASN A 132 13.57 4.33 -13.76
N GLU A 133 14.80 4.81 -14.01
CA GLU A 133 15.57 5.56 -13.00
C GLU A 133 14.87 6.85 -12.55
N LYS A 134 14.30 7.59 -13.49
CA LYS A 134 13.59 8.84 -13.18
C LYS A 134 12.38 8.59 -12.28
N ASN A 135 11.55 7.62 -12.63
CA ASN A 135 10.37 7.26 -11.85
C ASN A 135 10.75 6.68 -10.50
N PHE A 136 11.80 5.87 -10.44
CA PHE A 136 12.32 5.32 -9.19
C PHE A 136 12.73 6.43 -8.23
N LYS A 137 13.51 7.39 -8.69
CA LYS A 137 13.97 8.52 -7.86
C LYS A 137 12.79 9.35 -7.34
N LYS A 138 11.83 9.67 -8.20
CA LYS A 138 10.65 10.44 -7.84
C LYS A 138 9.83 9.73 -6.76
N MET A 139 9.56 8.45 -6.95
CA MET A 139 8.80 7.65 -5.99
C MET A 139 9.54 7.50 -4.67
N ASN A 140 10.84 7.23 -4.72
CA ASN A 140 11.69 7.07 -3.54
C ASN A 140 11.76 8.35 -2.69
N LEU A 141 11.88 9.51 -3.32
CA LEU A 141 11.88 10.80 -2.62
C LEU A 141 10.54 11.04 -1.92
N LEU A 142 9.44 10.71 -2.60
CA LEU A 142 8.10 10.88 -2.05
C LEU A 142 7.87 9.95 -0.87
N GLU A 143 8.27 8.68 -0.97
CA GLU A 143 8.20 7.71 0.12
C GLU A 143 8.96 8.21 1.36
N LYS A 144 10.19 8.68 1.17
CA LYS A 144 11.01 9.20 2.27
C LYS A 144 10.36 10.41 2.93
N LYS A 145 9.79 11.31 2.14
CA LYS A 145 9.08 12.49 2.66
C LYS A 145 7.89 12.08 3.52
N ILE A 146 7.09 11.12 3.05
CA ILE A 146 5.91 10.64 3.77
C ILE A 146 6.32 9.95 5.07
N ILE A 147 7.31 9.04 5.00
CA ILE A 147 7.81 8.31 6.17
C ILE A 147 8.33 9.28 7.23
N SER A 148 9.00 10.36 6.85
CA SER A 148 9.54 11.34 7.79
C SER A 148 8.45 12.08 8.58
N LYS A 149 7.20 12.00 8.15
CA LYS A 149 6.06 12.69 8.77
C LYS A 149 5.15 11.78 9.59
N ILE A 150 5.47 10.49 9.71
CA ILE A 150 4.68 9.55 10.52
C ILE A 150 5.37 9.13 11.85
#